data_11a7ad025c30e3b010709f40c672f295
#
_entry.id   11a7ad025c30e3b010709f40c672f295
#
_cell.length_a   1.000
_cell.length_b   1.000
_cell.length_c   1.000
_cell.angle_alpha   90.00
_cell.angle_beta   90.00
_cell.angle_gamma   90.00
#
_symmetry.space_group_name_H-M   'P 1'
#
loop_
_entity.id
_entity.type
_entity.pdbx_description
1 polymer ?
#
loop_
_entity_poly.entity_id
_entity_poly.type
_entity_poly.pdbx_seq_one_letter_code
_entity_poly.pdbx_strand_id
1 'polypeptide(L)'
;MARMGGRRHLKTLAAPKFWPVRERAGVFTVKPRPGPHPIHRSIPLLILVRDVLGYAKTAREARKIIAEGHFKVDGRVRRDYKFPVGFMDVFEVVDTGEKFRILPYPSRFFILHPISDEEAKFKLCRIEDKSTVKGGHVQLHCHDGRNVLIRVSDPTRAEEAKPYKTLGTLKISIPDQEILDYVPLEEGVIAIVFGGRNVGKVGRVVSIRRGMGRKRSIVELEDPRGERFQTSLEYVFVIGRDKPLISLPEGAWP
;
A
#
# COMPACT_ATOMS: atom_id res chain seq x y z
N MET A 1 -10.38 -26.65 26.14
CA MET A 1 -9.56 -26.62 24.90
C MET A 1 -9.26 -25.17 24.53
N ALA A 2 -8.02 -24.82 24.25
CA ALA A 2 -7.64 -23.51 23.73
C ALA A 2 -8.23 -23.32 22.31
N ARG A 3 -8.81 -22.16 22.02
CA ARG A 3 -9.29 -21.83 20.69
C ARG A 3 -8.11 -21.65 19.74
N MET A 4 -8.00 -22.49 18.73
CA MET A 4 -6.96 -22.45 17.69
C MET A 4 -7.19 -21.35 16.64
N GLY A 5 -8.40 -20.77 16.55
CA GLY A 5 -8.74 -19.74 15.56
C GLY A 5 -8.54 -18.32 16.06
N GLY A 6 -8.35 -17.37 15.11
CA GLY A 6 -8.23 -15.95 15.40
C GLY A 6 -9.50 -15.37 16.05
N ARG A 7 -9.34 -14.28 16.82
CA ARG A 7 -10.46 -13.60 17.48
C ARG A 7 -11.41 -12.99 16.45
N ARG A 8 -12.72 -13.23 16.60
CA ARG A 8 -13.77 -12.68 15.72
C ARG A 8 -13.95 -11.17 15.88
N HIS A 9 -13.79 -10.66 17.09
CA HIS A 9 -14.00 -9.25 17.44
C HIS A 9 -12.67 -8.55 17.69
N LEU A 10 -12.64 -7.24 17.41
CA LEU A 10 -11.52 -6.34 17.71
C LEU A 10 -11.99 -5.32 18.74
N LYS A 11 -11.35 -5.29 19.90
CA LYS A 11 -11.57 -4.23 20.90
C LYS A 11 -10.88 -2.95 20.45
N THR A 12 -11.47 -1.80 20.79
CA THR A 12 -10.94 -0.48 20.41
C THR A 12 -9.50 -0.27 20.88
N LEU A 13 -9.18 -0.68 22.11
CA LEU A 13 -7.82 -0.58 22.67
C LEU A 13 -6.79 -1.49 22.00
N ALA A 14 -7.24 -2.55 21.31
CA ALA A 14 -6.37 -3.47 20.57
C ALA A 14 -6.27 -3.12 19.08
N ALA A 15 -6.95 -2.06 18.64
CA ALA A 15 -6.88 -1.58 17.26
C ALA A 15 -5.50 -0.94 16.98
N PRO A 16 -5.03 -0.95 15.72
CA PRO A 16 -3.82 -0.24 15.34
C PRO A 16 -3.90 1.24 15.74
N LYS A 17 -2.84 1.78 16.35
CA LYS A 17 -2.82 3.15 16.88
C LYS A 17 -3.02 4.25 15.83
N PHE A 18 -2.76 3.96 14.58
CA PHE A 18 -2.91 4.92 13.48
C PHE A 18 -4.35 5.05 12.97
N TRP A 19 -5.28 4.19 13.43
CA TRP A 19 -6.67 4.35 13.07
C TRP A 19 -7.28 5.56 13.80
N PRO A 20 -8.02 6.43 13.12
CA PRO A 20 -8.66 7.61 13.73
C PRO A 20 -9.90 7.21 14.56
N VAL A 21 -9.76 6.22 15.41
CA VAL A 21 -10.84 5.73 16.28
C VAL A 21 -10.65 6.30 17.67
N ARG A 22 -11.70 6.96 18.20
CA ARG A 22 -11.67 7.47 19.57
C ARG A 22 -11.63 6.32 20.57
N GLU A 23 -10.68 6.33 21.50
CA GLU A 23 -10.43 5.24 22.45
C GLU A 23 -11.65 4.85 23.28
N ARG A 24 -12.52 5.82 23.61
CA ARG A 24 -13.70 5.62 24.48
C ARG A 24 -15.04 5.67 23.74
N ALA A 25 -15.04 5.69 22.40
CA ALA A 25 -16.30 5.74 21.63
C ALA A 25 -17.11 4.44 21.68
N GLY A 26 -16.49 3.33 22.09
CA GLY A 26 -17.13 2.03 22.21
C GLY A 26 -16.13 0.93 22.54
N VAL A 27 -16.64 -0.20 23.00
CA VAL A 27 -15.80 -1.37 23.38
C VAL A 27 -15.19 -2.05 22.15
N PHE A 28 -15.90 -2.05 21.03
CA PHE A 28 -15.51 -2.74 19.80
C PHE A 28 -15.38 -1.78 18.63
N THR A 29 -14.40 -2.04 17.79
CA THR A 29 -14.24 -1.41 16.47
C THR A 29 -14.39 -2.43 15.36
N VAL A 30 -14.41 -1.95 14.12
CA VAL A 30 -14.57 -2.82 12.95
C VAL A 30 -13.28 -3.59 12.70
N LYS A 31 -13.35 -4.93 12.79
CA LYS A 31 -12.24 -5.81 12.41
C LYS A 31 -12.28 -6.03 10.89
N PRO A 32 -11.21 -5.71 10.15
CA PRO A 32 -11.16 -6.01 8.71
C PRO A 32 -11.23 -7.50 8.46
N ARG A 33 -11.77 -7.89 7.30
CA ARG A 33 -11.66 -9.25 6.78
C ARG A 33 -10.27 -9.49 6.19
N PRO A 34 -9.86 -10.76 6.03
CA PRO A 34 -8.71 -11.08 5.20
C PRO A 34 -8.89 -10.50 3.80
N GLY A 35 -7.85 -9.89 3.27
CA GLY A 35 -7.89 -9.19 1.99
C GLY A 35 -6.48 -8.77 1.54
N PRO A 36 -6.38 -7.74 0.69
CA PRO A 36 -5.13 -7.35 0.07
C PRO A 36 -4.06 -6.91 1.08
N HIS A 37 -4.47 -6.33 2.20
CA HIS A 37 -3.53 -5.78 3.17
C HIS A 37 -3.72 -6.38 4.57
N PRO A 38 -2.62 -6.60 5.32
CA PRO A 38 -2.71 -7.05 6.71
C PRO A 38 -3.25 -5.92 7.61
N ILE A 39 -3.86 -6.31 8.75
CA ILE A 39 -4.53 -5.38 9.68
C ILE A 39 -3.64 -4.22 10.16
N HIS A 40 -2.34 -4.47 10.33
CA HIS A 40 -1.38 -3.47 10.80
C HIS A 40 -0.90 -2.49 9.71
N ARG A 41 -1.36 -2.65 8.47
CA ARG A 41 -1.06 -1.79 7.31
C ARG A 41 -2.31 -1.39 6.52
N SER A 42 -3.49 -1.55 7.12
CA SER A 42 -4.75 -1.23 6.44
C SER A 42 -5.75 -0.56 7.37
N ILE A 43 -6.71 0.12 6.78
CA ILE A 43 -7.87 0.70 7.45
C ILE A 43 -9.13 0.05 6.86
N PRO A 44 -10.08 -0.41 7.68
CA PRO A 44 -11.37 -0.90 7.16
C PRO A 44 -12.13 0.20 6.43
N LEU A 45 -12.78 -0.16 5.33
CA LEU A 45 -13.54 0.78 4.50
C LEU A 45 -14.57 1.59 5.30
N LEU A 46 -15.22 0.99 6.30
CA LEU A 46 -16.17 1.70 7.17
C LEU A 46 -15.51 2.85 7.92
N ILE A 47 -14.32 2.64 8.50
CA ILE A 47 -13.59 3.67 9.25
C ILE A 47 -13.16 4.79 8.30
N LEU A 48 -12.72 4.45 7.08
CA LEU A 48 -12.35 5.42 6.07
C LEU A 48 -13.52 6.34 5.71
N VAL A 49 -14.71 5.77 5.46
CA VAL A 49 -15.92 6.51 5.06
C VAL A 49 -16.49 7.34 6.21
N ARG A 50 -16.51 6.80 7.43
CA ARG A 50 -17.12 7.46 8.59
C ARG A 50 -16.18 8.44 9.29
N ASP A 51 -14.94 7.98 9.61
CA ASP A 51 -14.08 8.71 10.54
C ASP A 51 -13.05 9.58 9.81
N VAL A 52 -12.69 9.25 8.58
CA VAL A 52 -11.71 10.02 7.77
C VAL A 52 -12.44 11.00 6.86
N LEU A 53 -13.37 10.51 6.03
CA LEU A 53 -14.09 11.33 5.04
C LEU A 53 -15.33 12.00 5.63
N GLY A 54 -15.95 11.42 6.68
CA GLY A 54 -17.11 12.02 7.33
C GLY A 54 -18.43 11.92 6.55
N TYR A 55 -18.51 11.06 5.52
CA TYR A 55 -19.75 10.87 4.73
C TYR A 55 -20.89 10.22 5.51
N ALA A 56 -20.62 9.62 6.65
CA ALA A 56 -21.62 9.03 7.53
C ALA A 56 -21.32 9.37 8.99
N LYS A 57 -22.34 9.68 9.76
CA LYS A 57 -22.22 9.94 11.20
C LYS A 57 -22.21 8.65 12.01
N THR A 58 -22.92 7.64 11.56
CA THR A 58 -23.08 6.37 12.27
C THR A 58 -22.54 5.19 11.47
N ALA A 59 -22.17 4.11 12.17
CA ALA A 59 -21.73 2.88 11.53
C ALA A 59 -22.85 2.19 10.70
N ARG A 60 -24.13 2.45 11.04
CA ARG A 60 -25.27 1.92 10.30
C ARG A 60 -25.41 2.60 8.95
N GLU A 61 -25.32 3.92 8.90
CA GLU A 61 -25.34 4.72 7.67
C GLU A 61 -24.17 4.34 6.78
N ALA A 62 -22.92 4.31 7.33
CA ALA A 62 -21.75 3.93 6.56
C ALA A 62 -21.91 2.55 5.90
N ARG A 63 -22.47 1.56 6.63
CA ARG A 63 -22.72 0.23 6.05
C ARG A 63 -23.73 0.27 4.91
N LYS A 64 -24.78 1.09 5.03
CA LYS A 64 -25.81 1.24 4.00
C LYS A 64 -25.20 1.81 2.73
N ILE A 65 -24.51 2.95 2.83
CA ILE A 65 -23.84 3.62 1.70
C ILE A 65 -22.82 2.69 1.02
N ILE A 66 -22.01 1.97 1.82
CA ILE A 66 -21.03 1.02 1.26
C ILE A 66 -21.73 -0.15 0.54
N ALA A 67 -22.82 -0.69 1.09
CA ALA A 67 -23.57 -1.78 0.48
C ALA A 67 -24.25 -1.38 -0.84
N GLU A 68 -24.68 -0.13 -0.97
CA GLU A 68 -25.23 0.46 -2.20
C GLU A 68 -24.17 0.55 -3.31
N GLY A 69 -22.88 0.65 -2.96
CA GLY A 69 -21.76 0.54 -3.93
C GLY A 69 -21.20 1.88 -4.39
N HIS A 70 -21.34 2.94 -3.59
CA HIS A 70 -20.84 4.28 -3.88
C HIS A 70 -19.31 4.42 -3.85
N PHE A 71 -18.59 3.36 -3.46
CA PHE A 71 -17.13 3.40 -3.34
C PHE A 71 -16.43 2.33 -4.19
N LYS A 72 -15.38 2.75 -4.88
CA LYS A 72 -14.46 1.85 -5.58
C LYS A 72 -13.10 1.85 -4.89
N VAL A 73 -12.47 0.69 -4.87
CA VAL A 73 -11.06 0.53 -4.48
C VAL A 73 -10.35 -0.20 -5.61
N ASP A 74 -9.30 0.42 -6.12
CA ASP A 74 -8.55 -0.05 -7.30
C ASP A 74 -9.47 -0.36 -8.49
N GLY A 75 -10.35 0.56 -8.84
CA GLY A 75 -11.28 0.47 -9.96
C GLY A 75 -12.46 -0.50 -9.78
N ARG A 76 -12.55 -1.20 -8.63
CA ARG A 76 -13.61 -2.19 -8.36
C ARG A 76 -14.55 -1.70 -7.25
N VAL A 77 -15.86 -1.76 -7.48
CA VAL A 77 -16.86 -1.45 -6.45
C VAL A 77 -16.75 -2.41 -5.28
N ARG A 78 -16.60 -1.86 -4.06
CA ARG A 78 -16.50 -2.64 -2.82
C ARG A 78 -17.74 -2.43 -1.96
N ARG A 79 -18.50 -3.49 -1.75
CA ARG A 79 -19.73 -3.51 -0.94
C ARG A 79 -19.52 -4.06 0.47
N ASP A 80 -18.33 -4.57 0.77
CA ASP A 80 -18.00 -5.06 2.11
C ASP A 80 -17.37 -3.94 2.95
N TYR A 81 -18.06 -3.50 3.98
CA TYR A 81 -17.60 -2.49 4.92
C TYR A 81 -16.35 -2.88 5.73
N LYS A 82 -16.01 -4.18 5.75
CA LYS A 82 -14.81 -4.73 6.39
C LYS A 82 -13.62 -4.85 5.44
N PHE A 83 -13.76 -4.43 4.20
CA PHE A 83 -12.66 -4.51 3.23
C PHE A 83 -11.46 -3.70 3.73
N PRO A 84 -10.25 -4.31 3.80
CA PRO A 84 -9.04 -3.60 4.19
C PRO A 84 -8.52 -2.77 3.03
N VAL A 85 -8.45 -1.46 3.22
CA VAL A 85 -7.86 -0.50 2.28
C VAL A 85 -6.49 -0.11 2.82
N GLY A 86 -5.46 -0.16 2.01
CA GLY A 86 -4.08 -0.01 2.47
C GLY A 86 -3.23 0.93 1.63
N PHE A 87 -1.93 0.84 1.85
CA PHE A 87 -0.94 1.68 1.19
C PHE A 87 -0.94 1.53 -0.33
N MET A 88 -0.88 2.66 -1.04
CA MET A 88 -0.96 2.80 -2.51
C MET A 88 -2.31 2.45 -3.14
N ASP A 89 -3.33 2.03 -2.37
CA ASP A 89 -4.66 1.80 -2.95
C ASP A 89 -5.26 3.12 -3.48
N VAL A 90 -5.93 3.01 -4.62
CA VAL A 90 -6.71 4.09 -5.21
C VAL A 90 -8.16 3.95 -4.73
N PHE A 91 -8.61 4.96 -3.99
CA PHE A 91 -9.98 5.04 -3.47
C PHE A 91 -10.76 6.08 -4.26
N GLU A 92 -11.93 5.72 -4.76
CA GLU A 92 -12.79 6.58 -5.57
C GLU A 92 -14.20 6.64 -4.98
N VAL A 93 -14.74 7.83 -4.88
CA VAL A 93 -16.14 8.09 -4.53
C VAL A 93 -16.90 8.28 -5.85
N VAL A 94 -17.82 7.36 -6.14
CA VAL A 94 -18.51 7.31 -7.45
C VAL A 94 -19.37 8.55 -7.68
N ASP A 95 -20.06 9.00 -6.64
CA ASP A 95 -21.06 10.08 -6.74
C ASP A 95 -20.42 11.46 -6.93
N THR A 96 -19.31 11.72 -6.23
CA THR A 96 -18.60 13.02 -6.31
C THR A 96 -17.50 13.02 -7.37
N GLY A 97 -17.07 11.85 -7.84
CA GLY A 97 -15.94 11.69 -8.75
C GLY A 97 -14.58 11.94 -8.10
N GLU A 98 -14.54 12.13 -6.78
CA GLU A 98 -13.30 12.36 -6.05
C GLU A 98 -12.46 11.08 -6.01
N LYS A 99 -11.16 11.25 -6.25
CA LYS A 99 -10.19 10.16 -6.27
C LYS A 99 -9.05 10.46 -5.32
N PHE A 100 -8.71 9.47 -4.52
CA PHE A 100 -7.67 9.58 -3.51
C PHE A 100 -6.70 8.42 -3.61
N ARG A 101 -5.44 8.66 -3.31
CA ARG A 101 -4.44 7.62 -3.08
C ARG A 101 -4.07 7.59 -1.61
N ILE A 102 -3.96 6.39 -1.05
CA ILE A 102 -3.53 6.22 0.33
C ILE A 102 -2.01 6.26 0.38
N LEU A 103 -1.48 7.31 1.00
CA LEU A 103 -0.05 7.51 1.17
C LEU A 103 0.33 7.51 2.66
N PRO A 104 1.58 7.14 3.01
CA PRO A 104 2.07 7.27 4.37
C PRO A 104 2.29 8.74 4.70
N TYR A 105 2.01 9.11 5.95
CA TYR A 105 2.19 10.46 6.44
C TYR A 105 2.81 10.47 7.85
N PRO A 106 3.75 11.37 8.16
CA PRO A 106 4.52 11.32 9.40
C PRO A 106 3.68 11.33 10.68
N SER A 107 2.61 12.14 10.71
CA SER A 107 1.81 12.32 11.93
C SER A 107 0.65 11.34 12.08
N ARG A 108 0.13 10.80 10.96
CA ARG A 108 -1.10 9.99 10.95
C ARG A 108 -0.93 8.60 10.38
N PHE A 109 0.28 8.20 9.99
CA PHE A 109 0.62 6.97 9.31
C PHE A 109 0.02 6.84 7.90
N PHE A 110 -1.25 7.26 7.67
CA PHE A 110 -1.91 7.32 6.37
C PHE A 110 -2.63 8.64 6.16
N ILE A 111 -2.56 9.14 4.94
CA ILE A 111 -3.33 10.27 4.43
C ILE A 111 -4.03 9.89 3.13
N LEU A 112 -5.23 10.43 2.92
CA LEU A 112 -5.91 10.41 1.62
C LEU A 112 -5.40 11.60 0.81
N HIS A 113 -4.55 11.32 -0.16
CA HIS A 113 -4.03 12.33 -1.07
C HIS A 113 -4.91 12.41 -2.31
N PRO A 114 -5.49 13.59 -2.65
CA PRO A 114 -6.28 13.75 -3.86
C PRO A 114 -5.38 13.55 -5.09
N ILE A 115 -5.88 12.83 -6.08
CA ILE A 115 -5.14 12.49 -7.30
C ILE A 115 -5.95 12.86 -8.55
N SER A 116 -5.25 13.05 -9.67
CA SER A 116 -5.86 13.28 -10.98
C SER A 116 -6.47 11.99 -11.56
N ASP A 117 -7.33 12.15 -12.56
CA ASP A 117 -7.94 11.03 -13.27
C ASP A 117 -6.92 10.15 -13.99
N GLU A 118 -5.81 10.73 -14.42
CA GLU A 118 -4.71 9.99 -15.06
C GLU A 118 -3.97 9.12 -14.05
N GLU A 119 -3.68 9.67 -12.87
CA GLU A 119 -3.04 8.91 -11.79
C GLU A 119 -3.92 7.79 -11.24
N ALA A 120 -5.24 7.95 -11.28
CA ALA A 120 -6.16 6.93 -10.81
C ALA A 120 -6.19 5.68 -11.70
N LYS A 121 -5.68 5.76 -12.94
CA LYS A 121 -5.62 4.62 -13.88
C LYS A 121 -4.51 3.63 -13.58
N PHE A 122 -3.59 3.95 -12.69
CA PHE A 122 -2.49 3.05 -12.34
C PHE A 122 -2.21 3.02 -10.85
N LYS A 123 -1.55 1.94 -10.42
CA LYS A 123 -1.09 1.71 -9.05
C LYS A 123 0.36 1.28 -9.05
N LEU A 124 1.11 1.70 -8.04
CA LEU A 124 2.45 1.20 -7.78
C LEU A 124 2.38 0.00 -6.84
N CYS A 125 2.97 -1.11 -7.25
CA CYS A 125 3.00 -2.35 -6.48
C CYS A 125 4.45 -2.82 -6.28
N ARG A 126 4.89 -2.93 -5.03
CA ARG A 126 6.22 -3.46 -4.71
C ARG A 126 6.23 -4.98 -4.80
N ILE A 127 7.24 -5.53 -5.46
CA ILE A 127 7.47 -6.97 -5.52
C ILE A 127 8.02 -7.42 -4.15
N GLU A 128 7.25 -8.22 -3.41
CA GLU A 128 7.71 -8.78 -2.14
C GLU A 128 8.53 -10.04 -2.35
N ASP A 129 8.07 -10.91 -3.22
CA ASP A 129 8.72 -12.20 -3.46
C ASP A 129 8.51 -12.69 -4.89
N LYS A 130 9.28 -13.70 -5.28
CA LYS A 130 9.19 -14.40 -6.55
C LYS A 130 9.11 -15.89 -6.29
N SER A 131 8.21 -16.57 -6.98
CA SER A 131 8.13 -18.04 -6.95
C SER A 131 8.01 -18.61 -8.35
N THR A 132 8.61 -19.77 -8.56
CA THR A 132 8.41 -20.55 -9.78
C THR A 132 7.13 -21.38 -9.63
N VAL A 133 6.29 -21.34 -10.65
CA VAL A 133 5.04 -22.08 -10.71
C VAL A 133 5.10 -23.19 -11.78
N LYS A 134 4.06 -24.02 -11.84
CA LYS A 134 3.97 -25.13 -12.80
C LYS A 134 4.24 -24.62 -14.24
N GLY A 135 5.08 -25.33 -14.97
CA GLY A 135 5.52 -24.95 -16.32
C GLY A 135 6.77 -24.06 -16.35
N GLY A 136 7.43 -23.81 -15.21
CA GLY A 136 8.65 -22.99 -15.14
C GLY A 136 8.39 -21.48 -15.19
N HIS A 137 7.12 -21.06 -15.25
CA HIS A 137 6.76 -19.65 -15.23
C HIS A 137 7.09 -19.02 -13.87
N VAL A 138 7.31 -17.70 -13.84
CA VAL A 138 7.64 -16.96 -12.63
C VAL A 138 6.46 -16.11 -12.19
N GLN A 139 6.05 -16.29 -10.94
CA GLN A 139 5.02 -15.48 -10.31
C GLN A 139 5.66 -14.45 -9.39
N LEU A 140 5.29 -13.19 -9.60
CA LEU A 140 5.69 -12.05 -8.78
C LEU A 140 4.60 -11.80 -7.74
N HIS A 141 4.97 -11.83 -6.46
CA HIS A 141 4.07 -11.53 -5.35
C HIS A 141 4.18 -10.07 -4.96
N CYS A 142 3.07 -9.32 -5.06
CA CYS A 142 3.02 -7.91 -4.72
C CYS A 142 2.61 -7.67 -3.27
N HIS A 143 2.96 -6.50 -2.72
CA HIS A 143 2.67 -6.09 -1.34
C HIS A 143 1.17 -6.02 -1.00
N ASP A 144 0.32 -5.86 -2.00
CA ASP A 144 -1.15 -5.82 -1.91
C ASP A 144 -1.82 -7.18 -2.14
N GLY A 145 -1.03 -8.28 -2.14
CA GLY A 145 -1.52 -9.64 -2.34
C GLY A 145 -1.84 -9.98 -3.80
N ARG A 146 -1.63 -9.08 -4.75
CA ARG A 146 -1.72 -9.39 -6.18
C ARG A 146 -0.57 -10.25 -6.61
N ASN A 147 -0.85 -11.15 -7.55
CA ASN A 147 0.15 -11.99 -8.17
C ASN A 147 0.16 -11.71 -9.67
N VAL A 148 1.34 -11.44 -10.19
CA VAL A 148 1.56 -11.20 -11.62
C VAL A 148 2.36 -12.36 -12.17
N LEU A 149 1.81 -13.05 -13.18
CA LEU A 149 2.46 -14.19 -13.81
C LEU A 149 3.27 -13.73 -15.02
N ILE A 150 4.57 -13.96 -14.97
CA ILE A 150 5.47 -13.78 -16.10
C ILE A 150 5.58 -15.14 -16.80
N ARG A 151 5.08 -15.21 -18.00
CA ARG A 151 5.22 -16.41 -18.83
C ARG A 151 6.65 -16.47 -19.35
N VAL A 152 7.26 -17.61 -19.17
CA VAL A 152 8.66 -17.86 -19.55
C VAL A 152 8.66 -18.89 -20.68
N SER A 153 9.42 -18.63 -21.73
CA SER A 153 9.54 -19.54 -22.88
C SER A 153 10.45 -20.72 -22.56
N ASP A 154 11.58 -20.45 -21.88
CA ASP A 154 12.51 -21.48 -21.45
C ASP A 154 12.55 -21.59 -19.92
N PRO A 155 12.03 -22.67 -19.33
CA PRO A 155 12.01 -22.88 -17.88
C PRO A 155 13.38 -22.83 -17.21
N THR A 156 14.45 -23.20 -17.94
CA THR A 156 15.80 -23.31 -17.40
C THR A 156 16.47 -21.93 -17.25
N ARG A 157 16.19 -21.01 -18.15
CA ARG A 157 16.85 -19.68 -18.17
C ARG A 157 16.01 -18.56 -17.57
N ALA A 158 14.69 -18.62 -17.72
CA ALA A 158 13.71 -17.65 -17.23
C ALA A 158 14.11 -16.18 -17.51
N GLU A 159 14.55 -15.90 -18.75
CA GLU A 159 15.12 -14.59 -19.12
C GLU A 159 14.12 -13.46 -19.01
N GLU A 160 12.86 -13.71 -19.32
CA GLU A 160 11.77 -12.72 -19.22
C GLU A 160 11.51 -12.26 -17.78
N ALA A 161 11.88 -13.07 -16.80
CA ALA A 161 11.70 -12.74 -15.38
C ALA A 161 12.95 -12.16 -14.70
N LYS A 162 14.12 -12.20 -15.38
CA LYS A 162 15.39 -11.66 -14.85
C LYS A 162 15.34 -10.16 -14.52
N PRO A 163 14.71 -9.29 -15.33
CA PRO A 163 14.65 -7.85 -15.05
C PRO A 163 13.96 -7.52 -13.74
N TYR A 164 12.93 -8.30 -13.37
CA TYR A 164 12.13 -8.04 -12.19
C TYR A 164 12.85 -8.53 -10.92
N LYS A 165 13.42 -7.62 -10.15
CA LYS A 165 14.07 -7.91 -8.86
C LYS A 165 13.09 -7.70 -7.70
N THR A 166 13.26 -8.46 -6.60
CA THR A 166 12.50 -8.23 -5.36
C THR A 166 12.77 -6.83 -4.81
N LEU A 167 11.77 -6.24 -4.15
CA LEU A 167 11.74 -4.86 -3.64
C LEU A 167 11.69 -3.77 -4.70
N GLY A 168 11.77 -4.11 -6.00
CA GLY A 168 11.42 -3.19 -7.07
C GLY A 168 9.92 -2.94 -7.13
N THR A 169 9.52 -1.87 -7.79
CA THR A 169 8.13 -1.44 -7.91
C THR A 169 7.63 -1.60 -9.33
N LEU A 170 6.49 -2.23 -9.48
CA LEU A 170 5.73 -2.33 -10.73
C LEU A 170 4.72 -1.20 -10.80
N LYS A 171 4.61 -0.55 -11.95
CA LYS A 171 3.49 0.32 -12.30
C LYS A 171 2.46 -0.54 -13.02
N ILE A 172 1.30 -0.74 -12.41
CA ILE A 172 0.26 -1.66 -12.90
C ILE A 172 -0.98 -0.84 -13.27
N SER A 173 -1.61 -1.13 -14.41
CA SER A 173 -2.88 -0.51 -14.81
C SER A 173 -4.04 -0.95 -13.90
N ILE A 174 -5.02 -0.08 -13.73
CA ILE A 174 -6.27 -0.34 -13.02
C ILE A 174 -7.42 -0.13 -14.04
N PRO A 175 -8.34 -1.07 -14.20
CA PRO A 175 -8.55 -2.33 -13.48
C PRO A 175 -7.84 -3.56 -14.06
N ASP A 176 -7.22 -3.47 -15.26
CA ASP A 176 -6.79 -4.60 -16.09
C ASP A 176 -5.57 -5.34 -15.54
N GLN A 177 -4.79 -4.70 -14.68
CA GLN A 177 -3.60 -5.27 -14.01
C GLN A 177 -2.43 -5.59 -14.96
N GLU A 178 -2.31 -4.86 -16.05
CA GLU A 178 -1.17 -4.97 -16.96
C GLU A 178 0.04 -4.20 -16.40
N ILE A 179 1.24 -4.74 -16.62
CA ILE A 179 2.49 -4.07 -16.24
C ILE A 179 2.75 -2.95 -17.26
N LEU A 180 2.76 -1.70 -16.79
CA LEU A 180 3.08 -0.53 -17.60
C LEU A 180 4.57 -0.19 -17.54
N ASP A 181 5.17 -0.29 -16.35
CA ASP A 181 6.59 0.05 -16.11
C ASP A 181 7.12 -0.72 -14.90
N TYR A 182 8.45 -0.75 -14.78
CA TYR A 182 9.15 -1.36 -13.66
C TYR A 182 10.33 -0.49 -13.23
N VAL A 183 10.42 -0.21 -11.94
CA VAL A 183 11.53 0.52 -11.32
C VAL A 183 12.23 -0.37 -10.30
N PRO A 184 13.49 -0.78 -10.55
CA PRO A 184 14.28 -1.55 -9.59
C PRO A 184 14.65 -0.71 -8.37
N LEU A 185 14.92 -1.37 -7.25
CA LEU A 185 15.51 -0.73 -6.08
C LEU A 185 17.04 -0.71 -6.26
N GLU A 186 17.56 0.45 -6.64
CA GLU A 186 18.97 0.73 -6.88
C GLU A 186 19.37 2.06 -6.24
N GLU A 187 20.65 2.37 -6.19
CA GLU A 187 21.12 3.68 -5.72
C GLU A 187 20.70 4.77 -6.73
N GLY A 188 20.35 5.95 -6.23
CA GLY A 188 19.89 7.08 -7.02
C GLY A 188 18.37 7.15 -7.23
N VAL A 189 17.59 6.08 -7.00
CA VAL A 189 16.12 6.10 -7.16
C VAL A 189 15.43 6.85 -6.02
N ILE A 190 14.23 7.37 -6.31
CA ILE A 190 13.40 8.04 -5.31
C ILE A 190 12.52 7.00 -4.61
N ALA A 191 12.51 7.05 -3.28
CA ALA A 191 11.75 6.13 -2.46
C ALA A 191 11.00 6.85 -1.34
N ILE A 192 9.87 6.29 -0.93
CA ILE A 192 9.08 6.71 0.22
C ILE A 192 9.17 5.68 1.33
N VAL A 193 9.21 6.13 2.57
CA VAL A 193 9.23 5.26 3.74
C VAL A 193 7.81 5.07 4.26
N PHE A 194 7.31 3.83 4.26
CA PHE A 194 5.95 3.53 4.67
C PHE A 194 5.85 2.90 6.07
N GLY A 195 6.96 2.77 6.78
CA GLY A 195 6.98 2.18 8.13
C GLY A 195 8.15 2.68 8.98
N GLY A 196 8.09 2.41 10.29
CA GLY A 196 9.12 2.80 11.24
C GLY A 196 9.04 4.27 11.68
N ARG A 197 10.16 4.80 12.22
CA ARG A 197 10.23 6.18 12.76
C ARG A 197 10.13 7.25 11.68
N ASN A 198 10.63 6.96 10.47
CA ASN A 198 10.72 7.90 9.35
C ASN A 198 9.54 7.76 8.36
N VAL A 199 8.37 7.32 8.83
CA VAL A 199 7.16 7.17 7.99
C VAL A 199 6.82 8.46 7.27
N GLY A 200 6.50 8.38 5.97
CA GLY A 200 6.10 9.51 5.15
C GLY A 200 7.25 10.33 4.60
N LYS A 201 8.48 10.12 5.06
CA LYS A 201 9.63 10.79 4.44
C LYS A 201 9.91 10.21 3.06
N VAL A 202 10.22 11.09 2.13
CA VAL A 202 10.63 10.78 0.76
C VAL A 202 12.08 11.19 0.59
N GLY A 203 12.85 10.40 -0.11
CA GLY A 203 14.25 10.72 -0.37
C GLY A 203 14.84 9.92 -1.52
N ARG A 204 16.00 10.36 -1.98
CA ARG A 204 16.81 9.62 -2.95
C ARG A 204 17.65 8.58 -2.23
N VAL A 205 17.70 7.38 -2.73
CA VAL A 205 18.52 6.30 -2.17
C VAL A 205 20.01 6.60 -2.44
N VAL A 206 20.77 6.79 -1.37
CA VAL A 206 22.23 7.07 -1.45
C VAL A 206 23.02 5.77 -1.40
N SER A 207 22.70 4.90 -0.42
CA SER A 207 23.42 3.64 -0.26
C SER A 207 22.52 2.54 0.30
N ILE A 208 22.81 1.29 -0.07
CA ILE A 208 22.08 0.11 0.40
C ILE A 208 23.05 -0.85 1.06
N ARG A 209 23.02 -0.93 2.39
CA ARG A 209 23.83 -1.89 3.17
C ARG A 209 23.01 -3.13 3.44
N ARG A 210 23.32 -4.22 2.75
CA ARG A 210 22.64 -5.51 2.92
C ARG A 210 23.17 -6.23 4.15
N GLY A 211 22.28 -6.55 5.09
CA GLY A 211 22.54 -7.39 6.25
C GLY A 211 21.85 -8.76 6.12
N MET A 212 21.84 -9.53 7.20
CA MET A 212 21.15 -10.81 7.26
C MET A 212 19.63 -10.60 7.29
N GLY A 213 19.01 -10.56 6.10
CA GLY A 213 17.57 -10.35 5.90
C GLY A 213 17.17 -8.87 5.81
N ARG A 214 15.91 -8.63 5.38
CA ARG A 214 15.37 -7.29 5.09
C ARG A 214 15.36 -6.35 6.29
N LYS A 215 15.06 -6.87 7.49
CA LYS A 215 14.98 -6.07 8.73
C LYS A 215 16.34 -5.55 9.21
N ARG A 216 17.41 -6.29 8.95
CA ARG A 216 18.78 -5.91 9.32
C ARG A 216 19.52 -5.17 8.22
N SER A 217 18.94 -5.09 7.03
CA SER A 217 19.47 -4.29 5.92
C SER A 217 19.05 -2.83 6.12
N ILE A 218 20.00 -1.92 5.93
CA ILE A 218 19.81 -0.48 6.14
C ILE A 218 19.92 0.21 4.80
N VAL A 219 19.01 1.14 4.54
CA VAL A 219 19.04 2.06 3.40
C VAL A 219 19.23 3.45 3.91
N GLU A 220 20.19 4.16 3.34
CA GLU A 220 20.41 5.57 3.57
C GLU A 220 19.72 6.36 2.46
N LEU A 221 18.89 7.31 2.86
CA LEU A 221 18.12 8.17 1.98
C LEU A 221 18.50 9.62 2.24
N GLU A 222 18.49 10.42 1.20
CA GLU A 222 18.73 11.85 1.25
C GLU A 222 17.45 12.59 0.88
N ASP A 223 16.94 13.42 1.80
CA ASP A 223 15.79 14.29 1.58
C ASP A 223 16.12 15.36 0.53
N PRO A 224 15.14 15.99 -0.13
CA PRO A 224 15.35 17.14 -1.02
C PRO A 224 16.08 18.32 -0.37
N ARG A 225 16.06 18.39 0.96
CA ARG A 225 16.77 19.41 1.77
C ARG A 225 18.24 19.08 2.01
N GLY A 226 18.73 17.92 1.54
CA GLY A 226 20.10 17.44 1.77
C GLY A 226 20.30 16.74 3.11
N GLU A 227 19.25 16.53 3.91
CA GLU A 227 19.35 15.78 5.16
C GLU A 227 19.36 14.27 4.88
N ARG A 228 20.35 13.58 5.45
CA ARG A 228 20.45 12.12 5.33
C ARG A 228 19.80 11.44 6.52
N PHE A 229 19.03 10.41 6.23
CA PHE A 229 18.41 9.58 7.24
C PHE A 229 18.47 8.11 6.86
N GLN A 230 18.48 7.24 7.86
CA GLN A 230 18.58 5.80 7.68
C GLN A 230 17.27 5.12 8.05
N THR A 231 16.93 4.07 7.30
CA THR A 231 15.77 3.25 7.54
C THR A 231 16.03 1.78 7.19
N SER A 232 15.19 0.88 7.71
CA SER A 232 15.26 -0.53 7.32
C SER A 232 14.78 -0.71 5.89
N LEU A 233 15.43 -1.59 5.15
CA LEU A 233 15.08 -1.98 3.78
C LEU A 233 13.63 -2.48 3.66
N GLU A 234 13.08 -3.05 4.74
CA GLU A 234 11.68 -3.50 4.78
C GLU A 234 10.69 -2.37 4.55
N TYR A 235 11.02 -1.14 4.99
CA TYR A 235 10.12 0.02 4.96
C TYR A 235 10.30 0.92 3.74
N VAL A 236 11.19 0.58 2.84
CA VAL A 236 11.47 1.38 1.64
C VAL A 236 10.56 0.94 0.51
N PHE A 237 9.95 1.91 -0.18
CA PHE A 237 9.11 1.70 -1.34
C PHE A 237 9.54 2.66 -2.45
N VAL A 238 9.97 2.13 -3.59
CA VAL A 238 10.42 2.94 -4.72
C VAL A 238 9.23 3.58 -5.43
N ILE A 239 9.29 4.89 -5.66
CA ILE A 239 8.21 5.65 -6.29
C ILE A 239 8.62 6.28 -7.63
N GLY A 240 9.88 6.22 -8.00
CA GLY A 240 10.36 6.74 -9.27
C GLY A 240 11.87 6.66 -9.41
N ARG A 241 12.35 6.96 -10.61
CA ARG A 241 13.79 7.06 -10.89
C ARG A 241 14.28 8.48 -10.60
N ASP A 242 14.19 9.38 -11.55
CA ASP A 242 14.61 10.79 -11.40
C ASP A 242 13.50 11.69 -10.85
N LYS A 243 12.24 11.36 -11.20
CA LYS A 243 11.03 12.04 -10.73
C LYS A 243 10.07 11.02 -10.11
N PRO A 244 9.29 11.41 -9.10
CA PRO A 244 8.24 10.55 -8.57
C PRO A 244 7.17 10.29 -9.66
N LEU A 245 6.71 9.04 -9.77
CA LEU A 245 5.67 8.63 -10.71
C LEU A 245 4.25 8.96 -10.22
N ILE A 246 4.14 9.40 -8.98
CA ILE A 246 2.89 9.75 -8.31
C ILE A 246 3.00 11.14 -7.70
N SER A 247 1.87 11.82 -7.57
CA SER A 247 1.77 13.05 -6.79
C SER A 247 2.00 12.75 -5.31
N LEU A 248 2.66 13.66 -4.62
CA LEU A 248 3.00 13.54 -3.21
C LEU A 248 2.35 14.66 -2.41
N PRO A 249 2.08 14.47 -1.11
CA PRO A 249 1.61 15.54 -0.24
C PRO A 249 2.59 16.70 -0.19
N GLU A 250 2.07 17.92 0.00
CA GLU A 250 2.87 19.15 0.11
C GLU A 250 3.96 19.01 1.17
N GLY A 251 5.19 19.38 0.80
CA GLY A 251 6.36 19.30 1.67
C GLY A 251 7.04 17.93 1.75
N ALA A 252 6.52 16.90 1.07
CA ALA A 252 7.18 15.59 1.01
C ALA A 252 8.25 15.51 -0.09
N TRP A 253 8.03 16.24 -1.20
CA TRP A 253 8.97 16.36 -2.32
C TRP A 253 8.76 17.73 -2.98
N PRO A 254 9.81 18.44 -3.48
CA PRO A 254 9.70 19.71 -4.18
C PRO A 254 8.98 19.60 -5.52
#